data_6bf370712bb32d7704081e6a6096e0a9
#
_entry.id   6bf370712bb32d7704081e6a6096e0a9
#
_cell.length_a   1.000
_cell.length_b   1.000
_cell.length_c   1.000
_cell.angle_alpha   90.00
_cell.angle_beta   90.00
_cell.angle_gamma   90.00
#
_symmetry.space_group_name_H-M   'P 1'
#
loop_
_entity.id
_entity.type
_entity.pdbx_description
1 polymer ?
#
loop_
_entity_poly.entity_id
_entity_poly.type
_entity_poly.pdbx_seq_one_letter_code
_entity_poly.pdbx_strand_id
1 'polypeptide(L)'
;MIHKGFKMKLYEGMAEEYEKRHNELWQEMKDMIHEHGGKNYSIFLDKETLVLYGYIEIEDEELWAKGADTAINRKWWDFMADIMETNPDNSPVSKDLDLLFHLD
;
A
#
# COMPACT_ATOMS: atom_id res chain seq x y z
N MET A 1 15.92 10.10 -1.86
CA MET A 1 14.74 9.21 -1.68
C MET A 1 13.81 9.35 -2.89
N ILE A 2 13.26 8.23 -3.30
CA ILE A 2 12.27 8.20 -4.37
C ILE A 2 10.89 8.36 -3.73
N HIS A 3 10.10 9.31 -4.22
CA HIS A 3 8.73 9.54 -3.74
C HIS A 3 7.77 8.85 -4.68
N LYS A 4 6.99 7.91 -4.18
CA LYS A 4 6.02 7.16 -4.98
C LYS A 4 4.61 7.44 -4.54
N GLY A 5 3.74 7.72 -5.51
CA GLY A 5 2.31 7.82 -5.29
C GLY A 5 1.60 6.76 -6.12
N PHE A 6 0.53 6.21 -5.58
CA PHE A 6 -0.26 5.20 -6.28
C PHE A 6 -1.69 5.24 -5.80
N LYS A 7 -2.59 4.64 -6.57
CA LYS A 7 -4.00 4.57 -6.17
C LYS A 7 -4.52 3.14 -6.26
N MET A 8 -5.48 2.85 -5.38
CA MET A 8 -6.15 1.56 -5.28
C MET A 8 -7.63 1.81 -5.09
N LYS A 9 -8.43 0.77 -4.98
CA LYS A 9 -9.88 0.88 -4.83
C LYS A 9 -10.36 0.08 -3.64
N LEU A 10 -11.11 0.76 -2.75
CA LEU A 10 -11.72 0.15 -1.58
C LEU A 10 -13.16 -0.29 -1.93
N TYR A 11 -13.64 -1.38 -1.33
CA TYR A 11 -15.04 -1.74 -1.45
C TYR A 11 -15.90 -0.86 -0.55
N GLU A 12 -17.14 -0.64 -0.96
CA GLU A 12 -18.09 0.20 -0.23
C GLU A 12 -18.31 -0.35 1.18
N GLY A 13 -18.36 0.57 2.15
CA GLY A 13 -18.60 0.22 3.54
C GLY A 13 -17.41 -0.30 4.31
N MET A 14 -16.22 -0.35 3.69
CA MET A 14 -15.03 -0.97 4.29
C MET A 14 -14.01 0.02 4.84
N ALA A 15 -14.31 1.32 4.87
CA ALA A 15 -13.35 2.33 5.32
C ALA A 15 -12.88 2.12 6.76
N GLU A 16 -13.80 1.84 7.67
CA GLU A 16 -13.45 1.62 9.08
C GLU A 16 -12.61 0.36 9.28
N GLU A 17 -12.97 -0.72 8.57
CA GLU A 17 -12.23 -1.97 8.66
C GLU A 17 -10.82 -1.82 8.07
N TYR A 18 -10.69 -1.09 6.96
CA TYR A 18 -9.39 -0.80 6.33
C TYR A 18 -8.48 -0.05 7.31
N GLU A 19 -9.01 1.01 7.93
CA GLU A 19 -8.28 1.80 8.91
C GLU A 19 -7.87 0.96 10.12
N LYS A 20 -8.79 0.15 10.63
CA LYS A 20 -8.53 -0.73 11.77
C LYS A 20 -7.40 -1.70 11.49
N ARG A 21 -7.43 -2.36 10.32
CA ARG A 21 -6.39 -3.33 9.97
C ARG A 21 -5.01 -2.67 9.86
N HIS A 22 -4.96 -1.44 9.34
CA HIS A 22 -3.69 -0.70 9.25
C HIS A 22 -3.21 -0.18 10.60
N ASN A 23 -4.11 0.21 11.49
CA ASN A 23 -3.74 0.60 12.85
C ASN A 23 -3.18 -0.59 13.64
N GLU A 24 -3.56 -1.81 13.27
CA GLU A 24 -3.09 -3.06 13.85
C GLU A 24 -2.10 -3.77 12.93
N LEU A 25 -1.41 -3.03 12.09
CA LEU A 25 -0.47 -3.61 11.11
C LEU A 25 0.54 -4.53 11.79
N TRP A 26 0.71 -5.71 11.23
CA TRP A 26 1.60 -6.74 11.79
C TRP A 26 3.04 -6.24 11.86
N GLN A 27 3.74 -6.57 12.94
CA GLN A 27 5.12 -6.16 13.12
C GLN A 27 6.00 -6.65 11.97
N GLU A 28 5.78 -7.90 11.52
CA GLU A 28 6.54 -8.45 10.39
C GLU A 28 6.34 -7.65 9.10
N MET A 29 5.14 -7.07 8.88
CA MET A 29 4.90 -6.20 7.72
C MET A 29 5.65 -4.89 7.86
N LYS A 30 5.66 -4.30 9.06
CA LYS A 30 6.43 -3.06 9.31
C LYS A 30 7.90 -3.30 9.05
N ASP A 31 8.42 -4.41 9.55
CA ASP A 31 9.82 -4.79 9.38
C ASP A 31 10.15 -4.99 7.90
N MET A 32 9.28 -5.70 7.16
CA MET A 32 9.47 -5.95 5.74
C MET A 32 9.52 -4.64 4.95
N ILE A 33 8.60 -3.71 5.23
CA ILE A 33 8.57 -2.40 4.56
C ILE A 33 9.88 -1.66 4.79
N HIS A 34 10.33 -1.58 6.05
CA HIS A 34 11.57 -0.89 6.39
C HIS A 34 12.81 -1.57 5.81
N GLU A 35 12.87 -2.89 5.87
CA GLU A 35 13.99 -3.67 5.33
C GLU A 35 14.13 -3.52 3.81
N HIS A 36 13.02 -3.24 3.12
CA HIS A 36 13.01 -3.03 1.68
C HIS A 36 13.07 -1.54 1.31
N GLY A 37 13.49 -0.71 2.25
CA GLY A 37 13.80 0.70 2.01
C GLY A 37 12.60 1.64 2.01
N GLY A 38 11.42 1.18 2.46
CA GLY A 38 10.23 2.03 2.53
C GLY A 38 10.12 2.79 3.83
N LYS A 39 9.67 4.03 3.76
CA LYS A 39 9.37 4.84 4.94
C LYS A 39 8.37 5.94 4.60
N ASN A 40 7.85 6.60 5.62
CA ASN A 40 6.89 7.69 5.46
C ASN A 40 5.72 7.28 4.57
N TYR A 41 5.16 6.11 4.87
CA TYR A 41 4.06 5.52 4.13
C TYR A 41 2.74 6.05 4.66
N SER A 42 1.96 6.70 3.80
CA SER A 42 0.64 7.25 4.15
C SER A 42 -0.38 6.83 3.11
N ILE A 43 -1.58 6.54 3.55
CA ILE A 43 -2.69 6.19 2.66
C ILE A 43 -3.87 7.10 2.99
N PHE A 44 -4.41 7.75 1.97
CA PHE A 44 -5.57 8.63 2.09
C PHE A 44 -6.75 8.04 1.32
N LEU A 45 -7.95 8.29 1.79
CA LEU A 45 -9.17 7.82 1.13
C LEU A 45 -10.01 8.99 0.62
N ASP A 46 -10.40 8.92 -0.64
CA ASP A 46 -11.47 9.77 -1.16
C ASP A 46 -12.79 9.02 -0.92
N LYS A 47 -13.58 9.51 0.03
CA LYS A 47 -14.82 8.83 0.44
C LYS A 47 -15.89 8.79 -0.64
N GLU A 48 -15.87 9.74 -1.57
CA GLU A 48 -16.87 9.80 -2.64
C GLU A 48 -16.62 8.75 -3.71
N THR A 49 -15.36 8.54 -4.07
CA THR A 49 -14.98 7.61 -5.13
C THR A 49 -14.51 6.25 -4.62
N LEU A 50 -14.21 6.16 -3.31
CA LEU A 50 -13.59 4.99 -2.67
C LEU A 50 -12.19 4.70 -3.22
N VAL A 51 -11.54 5.70 -3.78
CA VAL A 51 -10.15 5.58 -4.24
C VAL A 51 -9.21 5.83 -3.06
N LEU A 52 -8.28 4.89 -2.87
CA LEU A 52 -7.20 5.01 -1.89
C LEU A 52 -5.99 5.59 -2.58
N TYR A 53 -5.39 6.61 -1.99
CA TYR A 53 -4.16 7.23 -2.49
C TYR A 53 -3.03 6.92 -1.55
N GLY A 54 -2.04 6.18 -2.02
CA GLY A 54 -0.86 5.82 -1.25
C GLY A 54 0.32 6.73 -1.57
N TYR A 55 1.09 7.05 -0.55
CA TYR A 55 2.36 7.77 -0.68
C TYR A 55 3.41 7.03 0.12
N ILE A 56 4.57 6.80 -0.48
CA ILE A 56 5.69 6.18 0.21
C ILE A 56 7.01 6.72 -0.33
N GLU A 57 8.02 6.82 0.55
CA GLU A 57 9.40 7.12 0.16
C GLU A 57 10.19 5.82 0.18
N ILE A 58 10.93 5.56 -0.89
CA ILE A 58 11.76 4.36 -1.00
C ILE A 58 13.19 4.72 -1.35
N GLU A 59 14.13 3.88 -0.93
CA GLU A 59 15.56 4.09 -1.19
C GLU A 59 15.94 3.64 -2.60
N ASP A 60 15.36 2.53 -3.07
CA ASP A 60 15.73 1.90 -4.33
C ASP A 60 14.55 1.10 -4.89
N GLU A 61 14.29 1.27 -6.20
CA GLU A 61 13.17 0.63 -6.88
C GLU A 61 13.29 -0.90 -6.90
N GLU A 62 14.49 -1.43 -7.17
CA GLU A 62 14.70 -2.87 -7.23
C GLU A 62 14.53 -3.53 -5.87
N LEU A 63 15.07 -2.91 -4.84
CA LEU A 63 14.93 -3.40 -3.48
C LEU A 63 13.46 -3.40 -3.05
N TRP A 64 12.76 -2.31 -3.31
CA TRP A 64 11.35 -2.19 -2.96
C TRP A 64 10.50 -3.25 -3.67
N ALA A 65 10.75 -3.48 -4.96
CA ALA A 65 10.01 -4.47 -5.73
C ALA A 65 10.15 -5.89 -5.16
N LYS A 66 11.28 -6.21 -4.56
CA LYS A 66 11.51 -7.53 -3.92
C LYS A 66 10.60 -7.74 -2.71
N GLY A 67 10.18 -6.67 -2.06
CA GLY A 67 9.26 -6.74 -0.92
C GLY A 67 7.93 -7.38 -1.27
N ALA A 68 7.45 -7.17 -2.50
CA ALA A 68 6.18 -7.72 -2.96
C ALA A 68 6.18 -9.27 -2.99
N ASP A 69 7.34 -9.88 -3.20
CA ASP A 69 7.47 -11.33 -3.29
C ASP A 69 7.72 -12.02 -1.95
N THR A 70 7.73 -11.26 -0.86
CA THR A 70 7.92 -11.87 0.47
C THR A 70 6.66 -12.60 0.92
N ALA A 71 6.84 -13.66 1.70
CA ALA A 71 5.72 -14.45 2.23
C ALA A 71 4.80 -13.59 3.09
N ILE A 72 5.37 -12.68 3.90
CA ILE A 72 4.55 -11.81 4.76
C ILE A 72 3.70 -10.83 3.95
N ASN A 73 4.22 -10.30 2.85
CA ASN A 73 3.45 -9.40 2.01
C ASN A 73 2.30 -10.13 1.31
N ARG A 74 2.54 -11.35 0.84
CA ARG A 74 1.48 -12.16 0.23
C ARG A 74 0.40 -12.52 1.24
N LYS A 75 0.77 -12.79 2.46
CA LYS A 75 -0.17 -13.05 3.56
C LYS A 75 -1.02 -11.82 3.85
N TRP A 76 -0.42 -10.63 3.82
CA TRP A 76 -1.13 -9.38 3.99
C TRP A 76 -2.13 -9.14 2.85
N TRP A 77 -1.73 -9.39 1.61
CA TRP A 77 -2.64 -9.28 0.47
C TRP A 77 -3.84 -10.22 0.62
N ASP A 78 -3.59 -11.48 1.00
CA ASP A 78 -4.68 -12.44 1.22
C ASP A 78 -5.64 -11.95 2.29
N PHE A 79 -5.11 -11.37 3.36
CA PHE A 79 -5.90 -10.82 4.45
C PHE A 79 -6.75 -9.63 4.00
N MET A 80 -6.22 -8.78 3.12
CA MET A 80 -6.89 -7.55 2.69
C MET A 80 -7.85 -7.76 1.50
N ALA A 81 -7.79 -8.89 0.83
CA ALA A 81 -8.51 -9.12 -0.43
C ALA A 81 -10.03 -9.05 -0.32
N ASP A 82 -10.58 -9.27 0.87
CA ASP A 82 -12.03 -9.24 1.07
C ASP A 82 -12.60 -7.83 1.18
N ILE A 83 -11.76 -6.81 1.36
CA ILE A 83 -12.23 -5.43 1.55
C ILE A 83 -11.81 -4.45 0.47
N MET A 84 -11.03 -4.90 -0.53
CA MET A 84 -10.57 -4.02 -1.61
C MET A 84 -10.43 -4.77 -2.93
N GLU A 85 -10.39 -4.03 -4.04
CA GLU A 85 -10.19 -4.64 -5.36
C GLU A 85 -8.79 -5.24 -5.48
N THR A 86 -8.76 -6.50 -5.93
CA THR A 86 -7.51 -7.22 -6.09
C THR A 86 -7.45 -7.93 -7.44
N ASN A 87 -6.22 -8.25 -7.87
CA ASN A 87 -5.95 -9.12 -8.99
C ASN A 87 -6.18 -10.60 -8.56
N PRO A 88 -6.15 -11.56 -9.50
CA PRO A 88 -6.36 -12.97 -9.14
C PRO A 88 -5.40 -13.53 -8.09
N ASP A 89 -4.20 -12.96 -7.97
CA ASP A 89 -3.21 -13.36 -6.96
C ASP A 89 -3.36 -12.61 -5.64
N ASN A 90 -4.47 -11.88 -5.47
CA ASN A 90 -4.79 -11.03 -4.32
C ASN A 90 -3.90 -9.78 -4.15
N SER A 91 -3.02 -9.50 -5.11
CA SER A 91 -2.33 -8.20 -5.11
C SER A 91 -3.35 -7.09 -5.38
N PRO A 92 -3.21 -5.92 -4.75
CA PRO A 92 -4.14 -4.82 -5.00
C PRO A 92 -4.12 -4.39 -6.46
N VAL A 93 -5.29 -4.15 -7.03
CA VAL A 93 -5.37 -3.44 -8.31
C VAL A 93 -4.91 -2.03 -8.03
N SER A 94 -3.75 -1.66 -8.57
CA SER A 94 -3.16 -0.36 -8.31
C SER A 94 -2.65 0.29 -9.58
N LYS A 95 -2.54 1.60 -9.53
CA LYS A 95 -1.98 2.39 -10.62
C LYS A 95 -0.98 3.37 -10.05
N ASP A 96 0.23 3.36 -10.61
CA ASP A 96 1.26 4.32 -10.23
C ASP A 96 0.88 5.71 -10.71
N LEU A 97 1.17 6.71 -9.89
CA LEU A 97 0.93 8.11 -10.19
C LEU A 97 2.25 8.80 -10.53
N ASP A 98 2.17 9.76 -11.44
CA ASP A 98 3.35 10.52 -11.85
C ASP A 98 3.63 11.64 -10.87
N LEU A 99 4.83 11.70 -10.34
CA LEU A 99 5.24 12.82 -9.49
C LEU A 99 5.49 14.04 -10.37
N LEU A 100 4.73 15.11 -10.14
CA LEU A 100 4.87 16.35 -10.91
C LEU A 100 5.62 17.44 -10.15
N PHE A 101 5.62 17.38 -8.83
CA PHE A 101 6.25 18.41 -8.01
C PHE A 101 6.49 17.91 -6.60
N HIS A 102 7.66 18.23 -6.05
CA HIS A 102 8.01 17.97 -4.66
C HIS A 102 8.82 19.16 -4.12
N LEU A 103 8.44 19.64 -2.94
CA LEU A 103 9.17 20.67 -2.21
C LEU A 103 9.54 20.13 -0.84
N ASP A 104 10.83 20.12 -0.52
CA ASP A 104 11.31 19.75 0.82
C ASP A 104 10.92 20.80 1.86
#